data_e78761ac3647af8810bac5b821f6e4ae
#
_entry.id   e78761ac3647af8810bac5b821f6e4ae
#
_cell.length_a   1.000
_cell.length_b   1.000
_cell.length_c   1.000
_cell.angle_alpha   90.00
_cell.angle_beta   90.00
_cell.angle_gamma   90.00
#
_symmetry.space_group_name_H-M   'P 1'
#
loop_
_entity.id
_entity.type
_entity.pdbx_description
1 polymer ?
#
loop_
_entity_poly.entity_id
_entity_poly.type
_entity_poly.pdbx_seq_one_letter_code
_entity_poly.pdbx_strand_id
1 'polypeptide(L)'
;MYVFGFRKSTMEEPMITNENAMEKFEFLLGDWDLEYRIPKRSMSPSDTGTGSGTFKRFLDEKYVALDYSCSLTAGQGQAHAIFAWDEKAKLYRFWWFENSGNFDQATCNFLSGKALFLNWHGSLYVQSFRAVEPDKVILRMEHPTSEGKYELVMEVIFTRK
;
A
#
# COMPACT_ATOMS: atom_id res chain seq x y z
N MET A 1 -10.92 53.19 0.76
CA MET A 1 -9.90 52.14 0.54
C MET A 1 -10.29 50.92 1.37
N TYR A 2 -11.03 49.96 0.79
CA TYR A 2 -11.48 48.76 1.51
C TYR A 2 -10.46 47.65 1.31
N VAL A 3 -9.84 47.21 2.41
CA VAL A 3 -8.95 46.07 2.43
C VAL A 3 -9.79 44.80 2.61
N PHE A 4 -9.96 44.03 1.57
CA PHE A 4 -10.57 42.70 1.65
C PHE A 4 -9.56 41.73 2.26
N GLY A 5 -9.75 41.38 3.52
CA GLY A 5 -9.02 40.31 4.19
C GLY A 5 -9.50 38.96 3.70
N PHE A 6 -8.71 38.27 2.87
CA PHE A 6 -8.90 36.86 2.57
C PHE A 6 -8.60 36.05 3.85
N ARG A 7 -9.63 35.59 4.54
CA ARG A 7 -9.49 34.48 5.50
C ARG A 7 -9.19 33.22 4.70
N LYS A 8 -7.92 32.77 4.76
CA LYS A 8 -7.61 31.39 4.43
C LYS A 8 -8.31 30.51 5.46
N SER A 9 -9.38 29.85 5.07
CA SER A 9 -9.92 28.73 5.82
C SER A 9 -8.94 27.59 5.69
N THR A 10 -8.07 27.41 6.67
CA THR A 10 -7.34 26.15 6.87
C THR A 10 -8.37 25.14 7.32
N MET A 11 -8.86 24.32 6.41
CA MET A 11 -9.60 23.12 6.79
C MET A 11 -8.57 22.21 7.47
N GLU A 12 -8.59 22.18 8.78
CA GLU A 12 -7.84 21.18 9.55
C GLU A 12 -8.35 19.81 9.16
N GLU A 13 -7.45 18.92 8.73
CA GLU A 13 -7.85 17.52 8.48
C GLU A 13 -8.40 16.95 9.79
N PRO A 14 -9.51 16.18 9.73
CA PRO A 14 -10.10 15.59 10.91
C PRO A 14 -9.08 14.67 11.60
N MET A 15 -9.01 14.75 12.91
CA MET A 15 -8.13 13.90 13.71
C MET A 15 -8.48 12.42 13.47
N ILE A 16 -7.47 11.58 13.24
CA ILE A 16 -7.63 10.14 13.06
C ILE A 16 -7.92 9.51 14.42
N THR A 17 -9.00 8.73 14.47
CA THR A 17 -9.47 8.00 15.65
C THR A 17 -9.77 6.54 15.27
N ASN A 18 -9.99 5.67 16.26
CA ASN A 18 -10.42 4.29 16.02
C ASN A 18 -11.69 4.16 15.17
N GLU A 19 -12.55 5.18 15.16
CA GLU A 19 -13.80 5.16 14.41
C GLU A 19 -13.59 5.46 12.92
N ASN A 20 -12.67 6.37 12.58
CA ASN A 20 -12.49 6.85 11.21
C ASN A 20 -11.17 6.41 10.55
N ALA A 21 -10.26 5.79 11.30
CA ALA A 21 -8.92 5.47 10.80
C ALA A 21 -8.94 4.62 9.52
N MET A 22 -9.84 3.64 9.45
CA MET A 22 -9.90 2.72 8.32
C MET A 22 -10.64 3.29 7.09
N GLU A 23 -11.29 4.43 7.20
CA GLU A 23 -11.94 5.12 6.08
C GLU A 23 -10.93 5.55 5.00
N LYS A 24 -9.70 5.84 5.39
CA LYS A 24 -8.62 6.20 4.45
C LYS A 24 -8.28 5.08 3.45
N PHE A 25 -8.64 3.84 3.74
CA PHE A 25 -8.43 2.69 2.86
C PHE A 25 -9.52 2.53 1.78
N GLU A 26 -10.54 3.38 1.75
CA GLU A 26 -11.69 3.27 0.84
C GLU A 26 -11.27 3.09 -0.63
N PHE A 27 -10.24 3.79 -1.07
CA PHE A 27 -9.74 3.71 -2.45
C PHE A 27 -9.11 2.37 -2.82
N LEU A 28 -8.77 1.54 -1.84
CA LEU A 28 -8.21 0.19 -2.04
C LEU A 28 -9.28 -0.90 -2.04
N LEU A 29 -10.45 -0.66 -1.41
CA LEU A 29 -11.46 -1.70 -1.23
C LEU A 29 -12.01 -2.23 -2.56
N GLY A 30 -12.30 -3.52 -2.60
CA GLY A 30 -12.88 -4.22 -3.73
C GLY A 30 -11.95 -5.24 -4.37
N ASP A 31 -12.34 -5.70 -5.56
CA ASP A 31 -11.66 -6.71 -6.33
C ASP A 31 -10.83 -6.12 -7.45
N TRP A 32 -9.63 -6.66 -7.64
CA TRP A 32 -8.62 -6.12 -8.53
C TRP A 32 -7.97 -7.19 -9.39
N ASP A 33 -7.73 -6.87 -10.65
CA ASP A 33 -6.78 -7.58 -11.50
C ASP A 33 -5.40 -6.97 -11.33
N LEU A 34 -4.37 -7.81 -11.25
CA LEU A 34 -3.00 -7.42 -10.97
C LEU A 34 -2.10 -7.71 -12.17
N GLU A 35 -1.27 -6.74 -12.54
CA GLU A 35 -0.18 -6.91 -13.51
C GLU A 35 1.14 -6.61 -12.82
N TYR A 36 2.03 -7.59 -12.76
CA TYR A 36 3.34 -7.49 -12.12
C TYR A 36 4.41 -7.14 -13.14
N ARG A 37 5.29 -6.21 -12.76
CA ARG A 37 6.48 -5.82 -13.49
C ARG A 37 7.68 -5.81 -12.55
N ILE A 38 8.61 -6.74 -12.76
CA ILE A 38 9.83 -6.85 -11.98
C ILE A 38 11.00 -6.47 -12.90
N PRO A 39 11.66 -5.32 -12.66
CA PRO A 39 12.78 -4.90 -13.49
C PRO A 39 13.99 -5.80 -13.27
N LYS A 40 14.85 -5.89 -14.29
CA LYS A 40 16.14 -6.55 -14.15
C LYS A 40 17.00 -5.81 -13.14
N ARG A 41 17.61 -6.56 -12.23
CA ARG A 41 18.60 -6.08 -11.26
C ARG A 41 19.88 -6.89 -11.37
N SER A 42 20.97 -6.42 -10.74
CA SER A 42 22.31 -7.05 -10.84
C SER A 42 22.32 -8.55 -10.52
N MET A 43 21.48 -9.00 -9.57
CA MET A 43 21.40 -10.40 -9.08
C MET A 43 20.08 -11.09 -9.44
N SER A 44 19.19 -10.44 -10.20
CA SER A 44 17.87 -10.99 -10.51
C SER A 44 17.45 -10.62 -11.94
N PRO A 45 16.94 -11.60 -12.73
CA PRO A 45 16.39 -11.31 -14.05
C PRO A 45 15.11 -10.49 -13.94
N SER A 46 14.71 -9.86 -15.06
CA SER A 46 13.37 -9.26 -15.16
C SER A 46 12.30 -10.35 -15.18
N ASP A 47 11.12 -10.02 -14.69
CA ASP A 47 9.95 -10.90 -14.74
C ASP A 47 8.67 -10.08 -14.93
N THR A 48 7.64 -10.74 -15.42
CA THR A 48 6.27 -10.21 -15.52
C THR A 48 5.30 -11.27 -15.07
N GLY A 49 4.11 -10.86 -14.70
CA GLY A 49 3.07 -11.79 -14.31
C GLY A 49 1.74 -11.13 -14.09
N THR A 50 0.77 -11.95 -13.74
CA THR A 50 -0.60 -11.52 -13.45
C THR A 50 -1.06 -12.07 -12.12
N GLY A 51 -2.15 -11.53 -11.60
CA GLY A 51 -2.76 -12.02 -10.39
C GLY A 51 -4.12 -11.39 -10.15
N SER A 52 -4.66 -11.68 -9.00
CA SER A 52 -5.89 -11.06 -8.50
C SER A 52 -5.73 -10.72 -7.03
N GLY A 53 -6.40 -9.68 -6.59
CA GLY A 53 -6.40 -9.25 -5.20
C GLY A 53 -7.77 -8.76 -4.76
N THR A 54 -8.07 -8.91 -3.49
CA THR A 54 -9.29 -8.40 -2.87
C THR A 54 -8.94 -7.69 -1.57
N PHE A 55 -9.32 -6.44 -1.48
CA PHE A 55 -9.29 -5.70 -0.22
C PHE A 55 -10.69 -5.64 0.37
N LYS A 56 -10.84 -6.02 1.62
CA LYS A 56 -12.12 -6.01 2.33
C LYS A 56 -11.96 -5.58 3.78
N ARG A 57 -12.98 -4.91 4.31
CA ARG A 57 -13.11 -4.65 5.75
C ARG A 57 -13.61 -5.89 6.48
N PHE A 58 -13.23 -6.03 7.73
CA PHE A 58 -13.70 -7.12 8.60
C PHE A 58 -13.67 -6.72 10.08
N LEU A 59 -14.28 -7.53 10.94
CA LEU A 59 -14.42 -7.28 12.39
C LEU A 59 -14.94 -5.86 12.67
N ASP A 60 -16.20 -5.64 12.29
CA ASP A 60 -16.90 -4.36 12.47
C ASP A 60 -16.13 -3.19 11.82
N GLU A 61 -15.56 -3.44 10.65
CA GLU A 61 -14.81 -2.46 9.85
C GLU A 61 -13.54 -1.90 10.52
N LYS A 62 -13.06 -2.53 11.58
CA LYS A 62 -11.86 -2.12 12.33
C LYS A 62 -10.55 -2.46 11.63
N TYR A 63 -10.59 -3.36 10.66
CA TYR A 63 -9.43 -3.84 9.92
C TYR A 63 -9.71 -3.89 8.43
N VAL A 64 -8.65 -3.84 7.63
CA VAL A 64 -8.70 -4.12 6.19
C VAL A 64 -7.79 -5.31 5.91
N ALA A 65 -8.32 -6.34 5.26
CA ALA A 65 -7.56 -7.47 4.78
C ALA A 65 -7.31 -7.34 3.28
N LEU A 66 -6.14 -7.79 2.86
CA LEU A 66 -5.79 -8.04 1.47
C LEU A 66 -5.52 -9.53 1.29
N ASP A 67 -6.27 -10.16 0.43
CA ASP A 67 -5.96 -11.48 -0.10
C ASP A 67 -5.49 -11.33 -1.54
N TYR A 68 -4.33 -11.90 -1.90
CA TYR A 68 -3.91 -11.87 -3.28
C TYR A 68 -3.22 -13.17 -3.72
N SER A 69 -3.29 -13.40 -5.02
CA SER A 69 -2.54 -14.46 -5.70
C SER A 69 -1.81 -13.87 -6.90
N CYS A 70 -0.65 -14.39 -7.20
CA CYS A 70 0.12 -14.01 -8.38
C CYS A 70 0.70 -15.23 -9.09
N SER A 71 0.90 -15.08 -10.39
CA SER A 71 1.59 -16.03 -11.25
C SER A 71 2.66 -15.28 -12.03
N LEU A 72 3.91 -15.54 -11.67
CA LEU A 72 5.12 -15.02 -12.31
C LEU A 72 5.81 -16.17 -13.07
N THR A 73 6.75 -15.85 -13.94
CA THR A 73 7.60 -16.88 -14.59
C THR A 73 8.37 -17.67 -13.54
N ALA A 74 8.82 -17.02 -12.48
CA ALA A 74 9.53 -17.64 -11.37
C ALA A 74 8.67 -18.58 -10.50
N GLY A 75 7.33 -18.48 -10.57
CA GLY A 75 6.41 -19.30 -9.79
C GLY A 75 5.12 -18.62 -9.41
N GLN A 76 4.31 -19.33 -8.65
CA GLN A 76 3.04 -18.84 -8.12
C GLN A 76 3.17 -18.49 -6.65
N GLY A 77 2.46 -17.45 -6.22
CA GLY A 77 2.43 -17.00 -4.83
C GLY A 77 1.01 -16.65 -4.38
N GLN A 78 0.78 -16.80 -3.10
CA GLN A 78 -0.43 -16.34 -2.41
C GLN A 78 -0.02 -15.63 -1.14
N ALA A 79 -0.72 -14.58 -0.79
CA ALA A 79 -0.50 -13.88 0.47
C ALA A 79 -1.80 -13.36 1.06
N HIS A 80 -1.76 -13.21 2.37
CA HIS A 80 -2.78 -12.57 3.18
C HIS A 80 -2.15 -11.47 3.98
N ALA A 81 -2.75 -10.29 3.98
CA ALA A 81 -2.26 -9.16 4.74
C ALA A 81 -3.37 -8.50 5.54
N ILE A 82 -3.01 -7.87 6.64
CA ILE A 82 -3.94 -7.16 7.52
C ILE A 82 -3.39 -5.78 7.81
N PHE A 83 -4.23 -4.76 7.63
CA PHE A 83 -4.00 -3.39 8.07
C PHE A 83 -4.85 -3.10 9.32
N ALA A 84 -4.25 -2.43 10.28
CA ALA A 84 -4.91 -2.00 11.50
C ALA A 84 -4.45 -0.61 11.93
N TRP A 85 -5.29 0.12 12.63
CA TRP A 85 -4.92 1.36 13.31
C TRP A 85 -4.47 1.05 14.75
N ASP A 86 -3.29 1.54 15.11
CA ASP A 86 -2.80 1.50 16.49
C ASP A 86 -3.07 2.86 17.16
N GLU A 87 -4.15 2.93 17.91
CA GLU A 87 -4.59 4.16 18.58
C GLU A 87 -3.54 4.70 19.56
N LYS A 88 -2.81 3.80 20.22
CA LYS A 88 -1.80 4.19 21.20
C LYS A 88 -0.55 4.77 20.52
N ALA A 89 -0.10 4.13 19.45
CA ALA A 89 1.08 4.56 18.70
C ALA A 89 0.77 5.65 17.65
N LYS A 90 -0.52 5.91 17.37
CA LYS A 90 -1.00 6.86 16.35
C LYS A 90 -0.41 6.59 14.96
N LEU A 91 -0.40 5.33 14.56
CA LEU A 91 0.07 4.88 13.25
C LEU A 91 -0.70 3.64 12.80
N TYR A 92 -0.62 3.35 11.51
CA TYR A 92 -1.13 2.11 10.96
C TYR A 92 -0.07 1.02 11.05
N ARG A 93 -0.52 -0.21 11.30
CA ARG A 93 0.29 -1.42 11.28
C ARG A 93 -0.16 -2.32 10.16
N PHE A 94 0.78 -3.10 9.66
CA PHE A 94 0.60 -4.03 8.58
C PHE A 94 1.28 -5.36 8.91
N TRP A 95 0.58 -6.46 8.69
CA TRP A 95 1.10 -7.82 8.80
C TRP A 95 0.93 -8.52 7.47
N TRP A 96 1.92 -9.27 7.10
CA TRP A 96 2.01 -9.97 5.83
C TRP A 96 2.33 -11.43 6.05
N PHE A 97 1.60 -12.32 5.39
CA PHE A 97 1.76 -13.77 5.47
C PHE A 97 1.73 -14.34 4.07
N GLU A 98 2.68 -15.23 3.75
CA GLU A 98 2.79 -15.90 2.46
C GLU A 98 2.55 -17.41 2.58
N ASN A 99 2.09 -18.04 1.50
CA ASN A 99 1.94 -19.49 1.42
C ASN A 99 3.28 -20.25 1.41
N SER A 100 4.40 -19.56 1.27
CA SER A 100 5.76 -20.08 1.51
C SER A 100 6.08 -20.29 3.00
N GLY A 101 5.25 -19.76 3.91
CA GLY A 101 5.49 -19.75 5.34
C GLY A 101 6.24 -18.50 5.84
N ASN A 102 6.65 -17.61 4.95
CA ASN A 102 7.25 -16.33 5.33
C ASN A 102 6.19 -15.37 5.85
N PHE A 103 6.60 -14.52 6.77
CA PHE A 103 5.78 -13.42 7.28
C PHE A 103 6.66 -12.23 7.65
N ASP A 104 6.10 -11.05 7.61
CA ASP A 104 6.77 -9.81 8.01
C ASP A 104 5.75 -8.78 8.50
N GLN A 105 6.23 -7.68 9.01
CA GLN A 105 5.47 -6.55 9.51
C GLN A 105 5.98 -5.25 8.90
N ALA A 106 5.08 -4.26 8.81
CA ALA A 106 5.42 -2.91 8.43
C ALA A 106 4.63 -1.91 9.26
N THR A 107 5.14 -0.69 9.35
CA THR A 107 4.35 0.47 9.72
C THR A 107 3.92 1.21 8.47
N CYS A 108 2.74 1.81 8.50
CA CYS A 108 2.15 2.49 7.36
C CYS A 108 1.77 3.92 7.71
N ASN A 109 1.76 4.76 6.71
CA ASN A 109 1.21 6.10 6.81
C ASN A 109 0.65 6.59 5.48
N PHE A 110 -0.33 7.49 5.53
CA PHE A 110 -0.83 8.21 4.36
C PHE A 110 -0.08 9.54 4.27
N LEU A 111 0.60 9.80 3.14
CA LEU A 111 1.29 11.08 2.89
C LEU A 111 0.37 12.10 2.22
N SER A 112 -0.63 11.63 1.48
CA SER A 112 -1.67 12.45 0.87
C SER A 112 -2.86 11.54 0.54
N GLY A 113 -4.07 12.04 0.66
CA GLY A 113 -5.35 11.37 0.47
C GLY A 113 -5.33 9.90 0.03
N LYS A 114 -4.88 9.62 -1.20
CA LYS A 114 -4.90 8.28 -1.81
C LYS A 114 -3.49 7.71 -2.06
N ALA A 115 -2.54 7.99 -1.17
CA ALA A 115 -1.19 7.45 -1.21
C ALA A 115 -0.78 6.89 0.15
N LEU A 116 -0.69 5.57 0.23
CA LEU A 116 -0.27 4.81 1.41
C LEU A 116 1.17 4.37 1.27
N PHE A 117 1.99 4.58 2.31
CA PHE A 117 3.38 4.17 2.37
C PHE A 117 3.60 3.16 3.50
N LEU A 118 4.40 2.15 3.22
CA LEU A 118 4.78 1.10 4.16
C LEU A 118 6.29 1.08 4.33
N ASN A 119 6.75 0.98 5.57
CA ASN A 119 8.13 0.73 5.95
C ASN A 119 8.22 -0.66 6.57
N TRP A 120 8.86 -1.59 5.86
CA TRP A 120 9.02 -2.96 6.30
C TRP A 120 10.00 -3.08 7.46
N HIS A 121 9.70 -3.93 8.46
CA HIS A 121 10.57 -4.12 9.62
C HIS A 121 11.71 -5.11 9.34
N GLY A 122 11.46 -6.14 8.54
CA GLY A 122 12.45 -7.17 8.20
C GLY A 122 13.41 -6.80 7.08
N SER A 123 13.26 -5.61 6.46
CA SER A 123 14.08 -5.18 5.34
C SER A 123 14.14 -3.66 5.24
N LEU A 124 14.94 -3.16 4.29
CA LEU A 124 15.02 -1.75 3.95
C LEU A 124 14.03 -1.35 2.83
N TYR A 125 13.15 -2.25 2.41
CA TYR A 125 12.17 -1.94 1.38
C TYR A 125 11.18 -0.86 1.84
N VAL A 126 10.88 0.02 0.89
CA VAL A 126 9.78 0.99 1.00
C VAL A 126 8.74 0.60 -0.03
N GLN A 127 7.49 0.52 0.39
CA GLN A 127 6.39 0.17 -0.48
C GLN A 127 5.35 1.30 -0.48
N SER A 128 4.73 1.54 -1.61
CA SER A 128 3.64 2.49 -1.71
C SER A 128 2.48 1.94 -2.52
N PHE A 129 1.26 2.34 -2.16
CA PHE A 129 0.05 2.19 -2.95
C PHE A 129 -0.45 3.59 -3.31
N ARG A 130 -0.60 3.90 -4.58
CA ARG A 130 -1.06 5.20 -5.07
C ARG A 130 -2.21 5.03 -6.04
N ALA A 131 -3.34 5.66 -5.75
CA ALA A 131 -4.40 5.80 -6.75
C ALA A 131 -3.94 6.80 -7.81
N VAL A 132 -3.90 6.37 -9.06
CA VAL A 132 -3.54 7.19 -10.22
C VAL A 132 -4.76 7.55 -11.07
N GLU A 133 -5.79 6.71 -10.99
CA GLU A 133 -7.12 6.89 -11.58
C GLU A 133 -8.16 6.29 -10.63
N PRO A 134 -9.48 6.56 -10.76
CA PRO A 134 -10.51 6.01 -9.90
C PRO A 134 -10.48 4.46 -9.80
N ASP A 135 -10.15 3.80 -10.92
CA ASP A 135 -10.12 2.35 -11.04
C ASP A 135 -8.72 1.77 -11.18
N LYS A 136 -7.69 2.57 -10.83
CA LYS A 136 -6.30 2.15 -10.97
C LYS A 136 -5.44 2.59 -9.81
N VAL A 137 -4.79 1.62 -9.19
CA VAL A 137 -3.80 1.82 -8.13
C VAL A 137 -2.46 1.22 -8.57
N ILE A 138 -1.37 1.90 -8.30
CA ILE A 138 -0.02 1.40 -8.53
C ILE A 138 0.65 1.13 -7.19
N LEU A 139 1.09 -0.11 -7.00
CA LEU A 139 2.00 -0.48 -5.94
C LEU A 139 3.43 -0.40 -6.49
N ARG A 140 4.32 0.22 -5.73
CA ARG A 140 5.76 0.21 -6.00
C ARG A 140 6.50 -0.26 -4.76
N MET A 141 7.44 -1.17 -4.95
CA MET A 141 8.40 -1.57 -3.94
C MET A 141 9.79 -1.13 -4.37
N GLU A 142 10.49 -0.42 -3.51
CA GLU A 142 11.78 0.19 -3.80
C GLU A 142 12.79 -0.15 -2.69
N HIS A 143 14.05 -0.22 -3.05
CA HIS A 143 15.14 -0.49 -2.13
C HIS A 143 16.17 0.66 -2.18
N PRO A 144 16.66 1.16 -1.04
CA PRO A 144 17.69 2.19 -1.04
C PRO A 144 19.01 1.64 -1.59
N THR A 145 19.69 2.47 -2.38
CA THR A 145 21.03 2.19 -2.88
C THR A 145 22.08 2.89 -2.02
N SER A 146 23.36 2.47 -2.20
CA SER A 146 24.50 3.10 -1.51
C SER A 146 24.70 4.58 -1.85
N GLU A 147 24.13 5.05 -2.96
CA GLU A 147 24.18 6.45 -3.40
C GLU A 147 23.06 7.33 -2.84
N GLY A 148 22.24 6.80 -1.92
CA GLY A 148 21.11 7.50 -1.34
C GLY A 148 19.91 7.64 -2.28
N LYS A 149 19.88 6.89 -3.36
CA LYS A 149 18.75 6.77 -4.30
C LYS A 149 17.92 5.54 -3.99
N TYR A 150 16.73 5.45 -4.55
CA TYR A 150 15.88 4.26 -4.48
C TYR A 150 15.86 3.56 -5.84
N GLU A 151 16.00 2.23 -5.81
CA GLU A 151 15.91 1.35 -6.97
C GLU A 151 14.57 0.62 -6.95
N LEU A 152 13.85 0.65 -8.06
CA LEU A 152 12.59 -0.08 -8.21
C LEU A 152 12.87 -1.59 -8.20
N VAL A 153 12.19 -2.29 -7.27
CA VAL A 153 12.27 -3.75 -7.14
C VAL A 153 11.08 -4.42 -7.81
N MET A 154 9.91 -3.85 -7.65
CA MET A 154 8.66 -4.38 -8.20
C MET A 154 7.64 -3.25 -8.37
N GLU A 155 6.89 -3.32 -9.45
CA GLU A 155 5.69 -2.52 -9.68
C GLU A 155 4.50 -3.46 -9.93
N VAL A 156 3.38 -3.17 -9.32
CA VAL A 156 2.13 -3.89 -9.56
C VAL A 156 1.04 -2.90 -9.91
N ILE A 157 0.41 -3.10 -11.04
CA ILE A 157 -0.73 -2.31 -11.49
C ILE A 157 -1.99 -3.04 -11.09
N PHE A 158 -2.80 -2.40 -10.28
CA PHE A 158 -4.12 -2.86 -9.84
C PHE A 158 -5.15 -2.17 -10.72
N THR A 159 -5.94 -2.94 -11.44
CA THR A 159 -7.11 -2.45 -12.21
C THR A 159 -8.37 -3.03 -11.57
N ARG A 160 -9.33 -2.17 -11.23
CA ARG A 160 -10.58 -2.59 -10.58
C ARG A 160 -11.41 -3.48 -11.52
N LYS A 161 -11.99 -4.54 -10.98
CA LYS A 161 -12.92 -5.43 -11.68
C LYS A 161 -14.32 -4.81 -11.79
#